data_6aed010b9727239a57443789ad26b5b9
#
_entry.id   6aed010b9727239a57443789ad26b5b9
#
_cell.length_a   1.000
_cell.length_b   1.000
_cell.length_c   1.000
_cell.angle_alpha   90.00
_cell.angle_beta   90.00
_cell.angle_gamma   90.00
#
_symmetry.space_group_name_H-M   'P 1'
#
loop_
_entity.id
_entity.type
_entity.pdbx_description
1 polymer ?
#
loop_
_entity_poly.entity_id
_entity_poly.type
_entity_poly.pdbx_seq_one_letter_code
_entity_poly.pdbx_strand_id
1 'polypeptide(L)'
;KRYPASTTKIMTALLTLENVSNLDETVTSEAVDFENVTADSSNAGILLGEQVTVRDLLYALMLPSANEAAYMLARHVGGSWEQFVDMMNERAAELGCTGTHFCNPCGLHEDDHYTTAHDLYLIAKEAMKDVTFRDIVSTVQHRMAKTNLHEERIILTTNQLIFSSFQPWSYANCLGIKTGHTSQAGNCFVGYAEYGDAKLFSVVLGCSSSSKEYPTVAASFTDTKKLCQWGFENFTSKTLARQVEEVTYTKVKLSTDTNQVILTAKNDLVSLLPRELDVKDLELQSDIPEEVDAPIKAGDTIGSVTY
;
A
#
# COMPACT_ATOMS: atom_id res chain seq x y z
N LYS A 1 11.61 12.51 9.05
CA LYS A 1 11.99 12.16 7.67
C LYS A 1 13.09 11.11 7.69
N ARG A 2 13.04 10.17 6.75
CA ARG A 2 14.00 9.09 6.53
C ARG A 2 14.13 8.81 5.04
N TYR A 3 15.20 8.17 4.62
CA TYR A 3 15.39 7.69 3.27
C TYR A 3 14.57 6.42 3.05
N PRO A 4 13.71 6.34 2.00
CA PRO A 4 12.82 5.20 1.78
C PRO A 4 13.53 3.98 1.18
N ALA A 5 14.64 4.16 0.49
CA ALA A 5 15.22 3.15 -0.39
C ALA A 5 14.16 2.58 -1.34
N SER A 6 14.22 1.31 -1.72
CA SER A 6 13.30 0.68 -2.67
C SER A 6 11.83 0.56 -2.21
N THR A 7 11.47 1.04 -1.00
CA THR A 7 10.03 1.20 -0.67
C THR A 7 9.36 2.29 -1.52
N THR A 8 10.14 3.18 -2.15
CA THR A 8 9.73 4.12 -3.22
C THR A 8 8.94 3.43 -4.32
N LYS A 9 9.29 2.20 -4.68
CA LYS A 9 8.68 1.42 -5.77
C LYS A 9 7.19 1.13 -5.56
N ILE A 10 6.67 1.31 -4.34
CA ILE A 10 5.23 1.24 -4.07
C ILE A 10 4.50 2.36 -4.84
N MET A 11 5.05 3.59 -4.82
CA MET A 11 4.49 4.71 -5.59
C MET A 11 4.63 4.47 -7.10
N THR A 12 5.75 3.93 -7.54
CA THR A 12 5.96 3.58 -8.96
C THR A 12 4.95 2.56 -9.45
N ALA A 13 4.69 1.50 -8.65
CA ALA A 13 3.68 0.51 -8.98
C ALA A 13 2.26 1.10 -8.96
N LEU A 14 1.93 1.93 -7.96
CA LEU A 14 0.64 2.61 -7.85
C LEU A 14 0.34 3.44 -9.11
N LEU A 15 1.24 4.34 -9.48
CA LEU A 15 1.07 5.18 -10.67
C LEU A 15 1.00 4.36 -11.95
N THR A 16 1.78 3.28 -12.06
CA THR A 16 1.70 2.40 -13.22
C THR A 16 0.30 1.78 -13.34
N LEU A 17 -0.25 1.25 -12.25
CA LEU A 17 -1.58 0.63 -12.24
C LEU A 17 -2.71 1.65 -12.45
N GLU A 18 -2.55 2.88 -12.00
CA GLU A 18 -3.52 3.96 -12.22
C GLU A 18 -3.55 4.45 -13.68
N ASN A 19 -2.44 4.33 -14.43
CA ASN A 19 -2.31 4.92 -15.77
C ASN A 19 -2.27 3.90 -16.91
N VAL A 20 -1.99 2.61 -16.64
CA VAL A 20 -1.91 1.56 -17.66
C VAL A 20 -3.08 0.59 -17.51
N SER A 21 -3.99 0.60 -18.47
CA SER A 21 -5.18 -0.27 -18.48
C SER A 21 -4.89 -1.66 -19.03
N ASN A 22 -3.93 -1.80 -19.95
CA ASN A 22 -3.52 -3.06 -20.56
C ASN A 22 -2.15 -3.51 -20.05
N LEU A 23 -2.12 -4.29 -18.99
CA LEU A 23 -0.86 -4.79 -18.42
C LEU A 23 -0.11 -5.79 -19.29
N ASP A 24 -0.73 -6.30 -20.34
CA ASP A 24 -0.12 -7.26 -21.27
C ASP A 24 0.53 -6.56 -22.49
N GLU A 25 0.45 -5.23 -22.57
CA GLU A 25 1.25 -4.47 -23.54
C GLU A 25 2.73 -4.52 -23.20
N THR A 26 3.57 -4.44 -24.24
CA THR A 26 5.03 -4.57 -24.11
C THR A 26 5.72 -3.22 -24.10
N VAL A 27 6.73 -3.10 -23.25
CA VAL A 27 7.67 -1.98 -23.19
C VAL A 27 9.02 -2.49 -23.64
N THR A 28 9.64 -1.81 -24.62
CA THR A 28 11.02 -2.08 -25.05
C THR A 28 11.97 -1.29 -24.17
N SER A 29 12.96 -1.97 -23.58
CA SER A 29 13.99 -1.30 -22.78
C SER A 29 14.91 -0.47 -23.68
N GLU A 30 15.29 0.70 -23.19
CA GLU A 30 16.15 1.66 -23.86
C GLU A 30 17.39 1.99 -23.01
N ALA A 31 18.41 2.57 -23.59
CA ALA A 31 19.67 2.88 -22.89
C ALA A 31 19.43 3.76 -21.64
N VAL A 32 18.50 4.71 -21.71
CA VAL A 32 18.15 5.61 -20.62
C VAL A 32 17.62 4.87 -19.39
N ASP A 33 17.01 3.70 -19.55
CA ASP A 33 16.49 2.89 -18.45
C ASP A 33 17.61 2.29 -17.57
N PHE A 34 18.84 2.28 -18.06
CA PHE A 34 20.01 1.71 -17.38
C PHE A 34 21.03 2.75 -16.91
N GLU A 35 20.92 4.02 -17.33
CA GLU A 35 21.92 5.05 -17.02
C GLU A 35 22.15 5.25 -15.52
N ASN A 36 21.09 5.11 -14.71
CA ASN A 36 21.13 5.25 -13.26
C ASN A 36 21.12 3.90 -12.52
N VAL A 37 21.31 2.78 -13.25
CA VAL A 37 21.29 1.42 -12.67
C VAL A 37 22.72 0.90 -12.62
N THR A 38 23.26 0.72 -11.42
CA THR A 38 24.60 0.14 -11.25
C THR A 38 24.56 -1.38 -11.30
N ALA A 39 25.66 -2.02 -11.72
CA ALA A 39 25.73 -3.46 -11.94
C ALA A 39 25.48 -4.30 -10.65
N ASP A 40 25.75 -3.73 -9.47
CA ASP A 40 25.56 -4.32 -8.14
C ASP A 40 24.20 -3.96 -7.52
N SER A 41 23.40 -3.14 -8.20
CA SER A 41 22.06 -2.81 -7.72
C SER A 41 21.02 -3.89 -8.07
N SER A 42 19.87 -3.86 -7.36
CA SER A 42 18.77 -4.81 -7.60
C SER A 42 18.27 -4.76 -9.05
N ASN A 43 18.23 -5.90 -9.72
CA ASN A 43 17.80 -6.04 -11.11
C ASN A 43 17.06 -7.37 -11.35
N ALA A 44 16.37 -7.47 -12.46
CA ALA A 44 15.71 -8.68 -12.97
C ALA A 44 16.43 -9.28 -14.18
N GLY A 45 17.59 -8.74 -14.55
CA GLY A 45 18.38 -9.18 -15.69
C GLY A 45 17.75 -8.80 -17.04
N ILE A 46 17.01 -7.70 -17.12
CA ILE A 46 16.46 -7.19 -18.37
C ILE A 46 17.60 -6.67 -19.23
N LEU A 47 17.61 -7.03 -20.51
CA LEU A 47 18.65 -6.65 -21.46
C LEU A 47 18.21 -5.44 -22.29
N LEU A 48 19.18 -4.65 -22.76
CA LEU A 48 18.90 -3.53 -23.67
C LEU A 48 18.22 -4.03 -24.96
N GLY A 49 17.09 -3.43 -25.32
CA GLY A 49 16.24 -3.84 -26.44
C GLY A 49 15.30 -5.01 -26.15
N GLU A 50 15.25 -5.47 -24.90
CA GLU A 50 14.31 -6.52 -24.47
C GLU A 50 12.88 -5.95 -24.39
N GLN A 51 11.92 -6.73 -24.90
CA GLN A 51 10.49 -6.40 -24.87
C GLN A 51 9.82 -7.17 -23.72
N VAL A 52 9.39 -6.45 -22.70
CA VAL A 52 8.81 -7.02 -21.49
C VAL A 52 7.40 -6.46 -21.28
N THR A 53 6.45 -7.28 -20.85
CA THR A 53 5.09 -6.80 -20.57
C THR A 53 5.08 -5.88 -19.34
N VAL A 54 4.17 -4.92 -19.28
CA VAL A 54 3.97 -4.08 -18.07
C VAL A 54 3.72 -4.96 -16.85
N ARG A 55 2.98 -6.05 -16.99
CA ARG A 55 2.73 -7.03 -15.94
C ARG A 55 4.04 -7.62 -15.41
N ASP A 56 4.90 -8.13 -16.29
CA ASP A 56 6.19 -8.71 -15.88
C ASP A 56 7.14 -7.65 -15.30
N LEU A 57 7.08 -6.41 -15.79
CA LEU A 57 7.82 -5.28 -15.21
C LEU A 57 7.34 -4.95 -13.79
N LEU A 58 6.02 -4.98 -13.51
CA LEU A 58 5.48 -4.79 -12.16
C LEU A 58 5.94 -5.90 -11.21
N TYR A 59 5.96 -7.16 -11.66
CA TYR A 59 6.53 -8.25 -10.87
C TYR A 59 8.04 -8.06 -10.65
N ALA A 60 8.80 -7.68 -11.68
CA ALA A 60 10.22 -7.38 -11.56
C ALA A 60 10.51 -6.19 -10.62
N LEU A 61 9.66 -5.16 -10.65
CA LEU A 61 9.70 -4.02 -9.75
C LEU A 61 9.54 -4.43 -8.29
N MET A 62 8.55 -5.28 -8.01
CA MET A 62 8.12 -5.53 -6.63
C MET A 62 8.82 -6.73 -5.98
N LEU A 63 9.10 -7.82 -6.71
CA LEU A 63 9.70 -9.03 -6.16
C LEU A 63 11.22 -8.89 -5.97
N PRO A 64 12.06 -8.91 -7.02
CA PRO A 64 13.50 -8.74 -6.88
C PRO A 64 13.91 -7.28 -6.69
N SER A 65 12.95 -6.34 -6.76
CA SER A 65 13.22 -4.91 -6.60
C SER A 65 13.99 -4.29 -7.76
N ALA A 66 13.78 -4.76 -8.99
CA ALA A 66 14.53 -4.35 -10.18
C ALA A 66 14.47 -2.84 -10.42
N ASN A 67 15.65 -2.20 -10.54
CA ASN A 67 15.75 -0.77 -10.76
C ASN A 67 15.49 -0.41 -12.23
N GLU A 68 15.99 -1.21 -13.17
CA GLU A 68 15.71 -1.03 -14.59
C GLU A 68 14.21 -1.12 -14.89
N ALA A 69 13.48 -2.02 -14.24
CA ALA A 69 12.03 -2.09 -14.37
C ALA A 69 11.34 -0.81 -13.88
N ALA A 70 11.86 -0.18 -12.82
CA ALA A 70 11.32 1.09 -12.34
C ALA A 70 11.48 2.21 -13.36
N TYR A 71 12.63 2.33 -14.00
CA TYR A 71 12.88 3.34 -15.05
C TYR A 71 12.08 3.06 -16.32
N MET A 72 11.98 1.80 -16.76
CA MET A 72 11.15 1.41 -17.91
C MET A 72 9.69 1.79 -17.69
N LEU A 73 9.11 1.46 -16.53
CA LEU A 73 7.72 1.81 -16.17
C LEU A 73 7.55 3.33 -16.08
N ALA A 74 8.49 4.02 -15.45
CA ALA A 74 8.45 5.48 -15.30
C ALA A 74 8.46 6.17 -16.66
N ARG A 75 9.35 5.77 -17.58
CA ARG A 75 9.39 6.30 -18.95
C ARG A 75 8.12 5.95 -19.72
N HIS A 76 7.61 4.74 -19.59
CA HIS A 76 6.40 4.30 -20.28
C HIS A 76 5.16 5.11 -19.88
N VAL A 77 5.00 5.37 -18.59
CA VAL A 77 3.84 6.10 -18.04
C VAL A 77 4.02 7.62 -18.17
N GLY A 78 5.18 8.15 -17.83
CA GLY A 78 5.44 9.59 -17.79
C GLY A 78 5.93 10.20 -19.09
N GLY A 79 6.30 9.37 -20.08
CA GLY A 79 7.02 9.85 -21.29
C GLY A 79 8.53 10.01 -21.07
N SER A 80 8.94 10.42 -19.87
CA SER A 80 10.31 10.32 -19.34
C SER A 80 10.27 9.97 -17.87
N TRP A 81 11.38 9.47 -17.31
CA TRP A 81 11.41 9.15 -15.89
C TRP A 81 11.36 10.42 -15.01
N GLU A 82 11.86 11.55 -15.48
CA GLU A 82 11.80 12.84 -14.79
C GLU A 82 10.34 13.32 -14.65
N GLN A 83 9.58 13.29 -15.76
CA GLN A 83 8.15 13.64 -15.73
C GLN A 83 7.35 12.69 -14.82
N PHE A 84 7.74 11.42 -14.80
CA PHE A 84 7.13 10.47 -13.87
C PHE A 84 7.43 10.81 -12.40
N VAL A 85 8.62 11.31 -12.09
CA VAL A 85 8.97 11.79 -10.74
C VAL A 85 8.11 12.98 -10.34
N ASP A 86 7.81 13.88 -11.27
CA ASP A 86 6.85 14.97 -11.01
C ASP A 86 5.48 14.39 -10.65
N MET A 87 4.98 13.41 -11.42
CA MET A 87 3.73 12.69 -11.11
C MET A 87 3.77 12.00 -9.74
N MET A 88 4.91 11.40 -9.35
CA MET A 88 5.06 10.78 -8.02
C MET A 88 4.89 11.81 -6.90
N ASN A 89 5.47 13.00 -7.05
CA ASN A 89 5.38 14.07 -6.05
C ASN A 89 3.98 14.69 -6.01
N GLU A 90 3.33 14.89 -7.16
CA GLU A 90 1.94 15.34 -7.25
C GLU A 90 1.01 14.33 -6.57
N ARG A 91 1.15 13.03 -6.89
CA ARG A 91 0.31 11.98 -6.30
C ARG A 91 0.53 11.85 -4.78
N ALA A 92 1.77 12.00 -4.32
CA ALA A 92 2.05 12.02 -2.89
C ALA A 92 1.32 13.19 -2.19
N ALA A 93 1.33 14.38 -2.78
CA ALA A 93 0.61 15.54 -2.25
C ALA A 93 -0.92 15.30 -2.20
N GLU A 94 -1.51 14.72 -3.25
CA GLU A 94 -2.93 14.34 -3.31
C GLU A 94 -3.32 13.34 -2.21
N LEU A 95 -2.42 12.40 -1.88
CA LEU A 95 -2.60 11.44 -0.80
C LEU A 95 -2.39 12.04 0.60
N GLY A 96 -2.01 13.32 0.70
CA GLY A 96 -1.74 14.02 1.95
C GLY A 96 -0.35 13.74 2.54
N CYS A 97 0.59 13.27 1.73
CA CYS A 97 1.98 13.03 2.15
C CYS A 97 2.75 14.35 2.29
N THR A 98 2.80 14.91 3.48
CA THR A 98 3.44 16.21 3.74
C THR A 98 4.94 16.13 4.06
N GLY A 99 5.47 14.94 4.23
CA GLY A 99 6.86 14.70 4.60
C GLY A 99 7.62 13.85 3.59
N THR A 100 7.17 13.79 2.33
CA THR A 100 7.73 12.96 1.27
C THR A 100 8.18 13.81 0.08
N HIS A 101 9.31 13.46 -0.49
CA HIS A 101 9.81 13.97 -1.76
C HIS A 101 10.58 12.87 -2.50
N PHE A 102 10.20 12.63 -3.73
CA PHE A 102 10.83 11.65 -4.61
C PHE A 102 11.74 12.36 -5.63
N CYS A 103 12.94 11.80 -5.87
CA CYS A 103 13.88 12.28 -6.88
C CYS A 103 14.07 11.26 -8.01
N ASN A 104 13.71 9.99 -7.80
CA ASN A 104 13.80 8.92 -8.79
C ASN A 104 12.74 7.84 -8.56
N PRO A 105 12.44 6.99 -9.56
CA PRO A 105 11.35 5.99 -9.46
C PRO A 105 11.72 4.72 -8.69
N CYS A 106 12.99 4.52 -8.33
CA CYS A 106 13.47 3.25 -7.78
C CYS A 106 13.89 3.31 -6.31
N GLY A 107 14.17 4.51 -5.77
CA GLY A 107 14.62 4.72 -4.40
C GLY A 107 16.13 4.61 -4.21
N LEU A 108 16.92 4.78 -5.25
CA LEU A 108 18.36 5.05 -5.12
C LEU A 108 18.57 6.33 -4.31
N HIS A 109 19.66 6.35 -3.57
CA HIS A 109 19.90 7.42 -2.61
C HIS A 109 20.17 8.76 -3.29
N GLU A 110 19.43 9.76 -2.85
CA GLU A 110 19.67 11.19 -3.05
C GLU A 110 19.30 11.92 -1.76
N ASP A 111 20.01 12.98 -1.44
CA ASP A 111 19.82 13.71 -0.17
C ASP A 111 18.40 14.25 -0.02
N ASP A 112 17.77 14.62 -1.13
CA ASP A 112 16.40 15.15 -1.19
C ASP A 112 15.32 14.07 -1.42
N HIS A 113 15.71 12.79 -1.49
CA HIS A 113 14.80 11.66 -1.63
C HIS A 113 14.40 11.12 -0.26
N TYR A 114 13.33 11.61 0.32
CA TYR A 114 12.93 11.28 1.69
C TYR A 114 11.43 11.03 1.84
N THR A 115 11.07 10.40 2.96
CA THR A 115 9.68 10.10 3.32
C THR A 115 9.49 10.06 4.84
N THR A 116 8.26 9.76 5.28
CA THR A 116 7.92 9.39 6.65
C THR A 116 7.22 8.03 6.69
N ALA A 117 7.18 7.38 7.86
CA ALA A 117 6.44 6.13 8.02
C ALA A 117 4.94 6.32 7.78
N HIS A 118 4.39 7.47 8.17
CA HIS A 118 2.99 7.82 7.93
C HIS A 118 2.69 7.98 6.43
N ASP A 119 3.55 8.70 5.70
CA ASP A 119 3.32 8.93 4.27
C ASP A 119 3.42 7.63 3.47
N LEU A 120 4.41 6.77 3.76
CA LEU A 120 4.49 5.45 3.15
C LEU A 120 3.27 4.57 3.47
N TYR A 121 2.69 4.71 4.67
CA TYR A 121 1.42 4.06 4.99
C TYR A 121 0.29 4.58 4.10
N LEU A 122 0.17 5.89 3.88
CA LEU A 122 -0.86 6.47 3.00
C LEU A 122 -0.73 5.93 1.57
N ILE A 123 0.49 5.93 1.03
CA ILE A 123 0.78 5.41 -0.32
C ILE A 123 0.47 3.90 -0.40
N ALA A 124 0.93 3.12 0.57
CA ALA A 124 0.70 1.68 0.60
C ALA A 124 -0.79 1.34 0.76
N LYS A 125 -1.52 2.10 1.59
CA LYS A 125 -2.95 1.94 1.78
C LYS A 125 -3.73 2.19 0.48
N GLU A 126 -3.33 3.18 -0.29
CA GLU A 126 -3.92 3.46 -1.61
C GLU A 126 -3.62 2.32 -2.59
N ALA A 127 -2.35 1.93 -2.73
CA ALA A 127 -1.93 0.86 -3.62
C ALA A 127 -2.62 -0.48 -3.30
N MET A 128 -2.83 -0.79 -2.03
CA MET A 128 -3.51 -2.01 -1.58
C MET A 128 -5.03 -2.03 -1.88
N LYS A 129 -5.63 -0.97 -2.41
CA LYS A 129 -7.00 -1.02 -2.94
C LYS A 129 -7.07 -1.78 -4.26
N ASP A 130 -6.01 -1.72 -5.06
CA ASP A 130 -5.92 -2.44 -6.34
C ASP A 130 -5.68 -3.94 -6.12
N VAL A 131 -6.49 -4.78 -6.79
CA VAL A 131 -6.40 -6.25 -6.65
C VAL A 131 -5.11 -6.79 -7.26
N THR A 132 -4.67 -6.23 -8.40
CA THR A 132 -3.44 -6.65 -9.07
C THR A 132 -2.22 -6.33 -8.22
N PHE A 133 -2.21 -5.16 -7.57
CA PHE A 133 -1.15 -4.82 -6.63
C PHE A 133 -1.06 -5.83 -5.49
N ARG A 134 -2.21 -6.19 -4.88
CA ARG A 134 -2.24 -7.20 -3.80
C ARG A 134 -1.70 -8.54 -4.25
N ASP A 135 -2.09 -8.99 -5.44
CA ASP A 135 -1.62 -10.25 -6.01
C ASP A 135 -0.09 -10.25 -6.24
N ILE A 136 0.44 -9.15 -6.79
CA ILE A 136 1.88 -9.01 -7.03
C ILE A 136 2.67 -9.06 -5.72
N VAL A 137 2.31 -8.26 -4.73
CA VAL A 137 3.10 -8.12 -3.49
C VAL A 137 3.02 -9.34 -2.57
N SER A 138 2.00 -10.17 -2.71
CA SER A 138 1.85 -11.43 -1.98
C SER A 138 2.50 -12.64 -2.70
N THR A 139 2.98 -12.44 -3.93
CA THR A 139 3.61 -13.48 -4.73
C THR A 139 5.05 -13.75 -4.28
N VAL A 140 5.38 -15.02 -4.04
CA VAL A 140 6.73 -15.45 -3.63
C VAL A 140 7.67 -15.56 -4.83
N GLN A 141 7.16 -16.14 -5.92
CA GLN A 141 7.90 -16.26 -7.18
C GLN A 141 6.99 -16.00 -8.38
N HIS A 142 7.55 -15.40 -9.40
CA HIS A 142 6.88 -15.17 -10.67
C HIS A 142 7.73 -15.68 -11.82
N ARG A 143 7.06 -16.23 -12.82
CA ARG A 143 7.69 -16.72 -14.05
C ARG A 143 7.48 -15.65 -15.12
N MET A 144 8.52 -14.89 -15.40
CA MET A 144 8.53 -13.99 -16.56
C MET A 144 8.56 -14.81 -17.85
N ALA A 145 7.68 -14.46 -18.76
CA ALA A 145 7.60 -15.15 -20.05
C ALA A 145 8.88 -14.98 -20.88
N LYS A 146 9.06 -15.87 -21.86
CA LYS A 146 10.09 -15.71 -22.88
C LYS A 146 9.87 -14.39 -23.64
N THR A 147 10.96 -13.66 -23.86
CA THR A 147 10.98 -12.40 -24.59
C THR A 147 11.72 -12.57 -25.94
N ASN A 148 11.91 -11.47 -26.67
CA ASN A 148 12.72 -11.44 -27.88
C ASN A 148 14.22 -11.72 -27.63
N LEU A 149 14.71 -11.47 -26.39
CA LEU A 149 16.15 -11.58 -26.07
C LEU A 149 16.46 -12.58 -24.95
N HIS A 150 15.45 -13.07 -24.21
CA HIS A 150 15.68 -13.92 -23.05
C HIS A 150 14.68 -15.10 -23.03
N GLU A 151 15.14 -16.28 -22.65
CA GLU A 151 14.26 -17.41 -22.29
C GLU A 151 13.47 -17.07 -21.03
N GLU A 152 12.42 -17.87 -20.74
CA GLU A 152 11.66 -17.67 -19.48
C GLU A 152 12.60 -17.69 -18.28
N ARG A 153 12.30 -16.84 -17.28
CA ARG A 153 13.08 -16.77 -16.05
C ARG A 153 12.19 -16.62 -14.83
N ILE A 154 12.64 -17.19 -13.72
CA ILE A 154 11.94 -17.11 -12.44
C ILE A 154 12.57 -15.96 -11.64
N ILE A 155 11.74 -15.06 -11.16
CA ILE A 155 12.10 -14.00 -10.22
C ILE A 155 11.46 -14.30 -8.86
N LEU A 156 12.19 -13.96 -7.79
CA LEU A 156 11.81 -14.26 -6.41
C LEU A 156 11.64 -12.98 -5.60
N THR A 157 10.73 -13.04 -4.63
CA THR A 157 10.55 -11.94 -3.70
C THR A 157 11.75 -11.78 -2.76
N THR A 158 12.05 -10.53 -2.41
CA THR A 158 13.00 -10.18 -1.33
C THR A 158 12.36 -10.19 0.06
N ASN A 159 11.04 -10.36 0.14
CA ASN A 159 10.31 -10.37 1.40
C ASN A 159 10.47 -11.71 2.12
N GLN A 160 11.36 -11.74 3.11
CA GLN A 160 11.64 -12.97 3.88
C GLN A 160 10.51 -13.40 4.82
N LEU A 161 9.52 -12.54 5.10
CA LEU A 161 8.37 -12.93 5.93
C LEU A 161 7.44 -13.91 5.22
N ILE A 162 7.37 -13.83 3.86
CA ILE A 162 6.51 -14.70 3.04
C ILE A 162 7.31 -15.75 2.25
N PHE A 163 8.64 -15.60 2.14
CA PHE A 163 9.48 -16.43 1.28
C PHE A 163 9.50 -17.91 1.67
N SER A 164 9.46 -18.21 2.96
CA SER A 164 9.48 -19.59 3.45
C SER A 164 8.80 -19.71 4.80
N SER A 165 7.74 -20.51 4.86
CA SER A 165 7.01 -20.81 6.09
C SER A 165 7.81 -21.62 7.12
N PHE A 166 8.96 -22.17 6.74
CA PHE A 166 9.82 -22.98 7.62
C PHE A 166 10.86 -22.18 8.39
N GLN A 167 11.01 -20.90 8.11
CA GLN A 167 11.97 -20.05 8.83
C GLN A 167 11.33 -19.45 10.08
N PRO A 168 12.05 -19.39 11.23
CA PRO A 168 11.49 -18.89 12.48
C PRO A 168 11.08 -17.40 12.41
N TRP A 169 11.64 -16.63 11.51
CA TRP A 169 11.26 -15.23 11.26
C TRP A 169 10.09 -15.08 10.28
N SER A 170 9.69 -16.11 9.55
CA SER A 170 8.54 -16.03 8.66
C SER A 170 7.25 -15.72 9.42
N TYR A 171 6.29 -15.13 8.74
CA TYR A 171 5.04 -14.70 9.35
C TYR A 171 3.87 -14.96 8.39
N ALA A 172 3.10 -16.01 8.65
CA ALA A 172 2.05 -16.49 7.76
C ALA A 172 0.93 -15.45 7.50
N ASN A 173 0.74 -14.50 8.43
CA ASN A 173 -0.25 -13.45 8.26
C ASN A 173 0.25 -12.28 7.40
N CYS A 174 1.55 -12.21 7.07
CA CYS A 174 2.11 -11.21 6.19
C CYS A 174 1.75 -11.51 4.73
N LEU A 175 1.22 -10.53 4.02
CA LEU A 175 0.81 -10.61 2.61
C LEU A 175 1.57 -9.64 1.70
N GLY A 176 2.63 -9.03 2.18
CA GLY A 176 3.43 -8.06 1.41
C GLY A 176 4.12 -7.08 2.34
N ILE A 177 4.65 -5.96 1.88
CA ILE A 177 4.51 -5.30 0.56
C ILE A 177 5.90 -5.17 -0.10
N LYS A 178 6.84 -4.38 0.54
CA LYS A 178 8.10 -4.04 -0.11
C LYS A 178 9.25 -3.85 0.86
N THR A 179 10.37 -4.45 0.52
CA THR A 179 11.68 -4.23 1.16
C THR A 179 12.40 -3.03 0.55
N GLY A 180 13.32 -2.45 1.31
CA GLY A 180 14.24 -1.43 0.82
C GLY A 180 15.57 -1.47 1.56
N HIS A 181 16.67 -1.20 0.85
CA HIS A 181 17.99 -1.06 1.44
C HIS A 181 18.87 -0.14 0.61
N THR A 182 19.53 0.80 1.27
CA THR A 182 20.73 1.50 0.83
C THR A 182 21.64 1.68 2.05
N SER A 183 22.91 1.97 1.84
CA SER A 183 23.84 2.22 2.96
C SER A 183 23.37 3.38 3.85
N GLN A 184 22.74 4.40 3.28
CA GLN A 184 22.23 5.58 3.97
C GLN A 184 20.86 5.35 4.62
N ALA A 185 20.00 4.56 3.98
CA ALA A 185 18.65 4.28 4.49
C ALA A 185 18.65 3.21 5.58
N GLY A 186 19.64 2.30 5.60
CA GLY A 186 19.52 1.06 6.34
C GLY A 186 18.46 0.14 5.74
N ASN A 187 17.96 -0.81 6.50
CA ASN A 187 16.89 -1.70 6.05
C ASN A 187 15.52 -1.09 6.33
N CYS A 188 14.70 -1.05 5.30
CA CYS A 188 13.34 -0.54 5.31
C CYS A 188 12.38 -1.66 4.91
N PHE A 189 11.18 -1.64 5.49
CA PHE A 189 10.12 -2.55 5.10
C PHE A 189 8.74 -1.89 5.29
N VAL A 190 7.93 -1.98 4.26
CA VAL A 190 6.50 -1.70 4.35
C VAL A 190 5.79 -3.04 4.34
N GLY A 191 5.13 -3.36 5.44
CA GLY A 191 4.44 -4.62 5.65
C GLY A 191 2.93 -4.46 5.63
N TYR A 192 2.23 -5.49 5.17
CA TYR A 192 0.79 -5.65 5.28
C TYR A 192 0.48 -7.05 5.79
N ALA A 193 -0.41 -7.14 6.77
CA ALA A 193 -0.78 -8.40 7.40
C ALA A 193 -2.28 -8.44 7.67
N GLU A 194 -2.86 -9.66 7.59
CA GLU A 194 -4.26 -9.92 7.89
C GLU A 194 -4.39 -11.04 8.94
N TYR A 195 -5.35 -10.87 9.86
CA TYR A 195 -5.77 -11.92 10.78
C TYR A 195 -7.26 -11.76 11.12
N GLY A 196 -8.07 -12.72 10.69
CA GLY A 196 -9.53 -12.57 10.68
C GLY A 196 -9.94 -11.37 9.84
N ASP A 197 -10.77 -10.50 10.41
CA ASP A 197 -11.21 -9.26 9.74
C ASP A 197 -10.27 -8.07 9.98
N ALA A 198 -9.23 -8.25 10.81
CA ALA A 198 -8.27 -7.19 11.12
C ALA A 198 -7.18 -7.11 10.03
N LYS A 199 -6.88 -5.89 9.59
CA LYS A 199 -5.87 -5.56 8.58
C LYS A 199 -4.92 -4.53 9.16
N LEU A 200 -3.62 -4.82 9.10
CA LEU A 200 -2.58 -3.98 9.66
C LEU A 200 -1.53 -3.62 8.61
N PHE A 201 -1.12 -2.37 8.62
CA PHE A 201 0.08 -1.91 7.96
C PHE A 201 1.18 -1.68 9.00
N SER A 202 2.41 -2.01 8.64
CA SER A 202 3.60 -1.67 9.41
C SER A 202 4.62 -0.99 8.50
N VAL A 203 5.24 0.08 8.98
CA VAL A 203 6.30 0.76 8.25
C VAL A 203 7.50 0.91 9.17
N VAL A 204 8.58 0.24 8.83
CA VAL A 204 9.85 0.29 9.56
C VAL A 204 10.95 0.84 8.66
N LEU A 205 11.66 1.86 9.13
CA LEU A 205 12.68 2.57 8.37
C LEU A 205 13.96 2.69 9.18
N GLY A 206 15.10 2.53 8.51
CA GLY A 206 16.39 2.73 9.14
C GLY A 206 16.83 1.61 10.08
N CYS A 207 16.35 0.38 9.85
CA CYS A 207 16.71 -0.76 10.67
C CYS A 207 18.13 -1.26 10.38
N SER A 208 18.73 -1.94 11.40
CA SER A 208 20.03 -2.59 11.24
C SER A 208 19.94 -3.80 10.28
N SER A 209 21.10 -4.20 9.73
CA SER A 209 21.23 -5.36 8.84
C SER A 209 21.06 -6.70 9.55
N SER A 210 21.06 -6.70 10.88
CA SER A 210 20.85 -7.90 11.69
C SER A 210 19.89 -7.62 12.83
N SER A 211 19.09 -8.60 13.19
CA SER A 211 18.27 -8.55 14.40
C SER A 211 19.04 -9.20 15.58
N LYS A 212 18.65 -8.84 16.81
CA LYS A 212 19.24 -9.47 18.01
C LYS A 212 18.91 -10.97 18.09
N GLU A 213 17.75 -11.35 17.60
CA GLU A 213 17.23 -12.71 17.67
C GLU A 213 17.77 -13.60 16.53
N TYR A 214 17.94 -13.02 15.35
CA TYR A 214 18.44 -13.70 14.14
C TYR A 214 19.51 -12.85 13.49
N PRO A 215 20.83 -13.07 13.81
CA PRO A 215 21.93 -12.21 13.34
C PRO A 215 22.10 -12.14 11.82
N THR A 216 21.55 -13.11 11.07
CA THR A 216 21.60 -13.14 9.59
C THR A 216 20.37 -12.55 8.93
N VAL A 217 19.43 -12.03 9.71
CA VAL A 217 18.14 -11.49 9.22
C VAL A 217 18.02 -10.02 9.60
N ALA A 218 17.70 -9.19 8.64
CA ALA A 218 17.50 -7.76 8.87
C ALA A 218 16.42 -7.50 9.93
N ALA A 219 16.69 -6.56 10.83
CA ALA A 219 15.79 -6.22 11.92
C ALA A 219 14.42 -5.75 11.42
N SER A 220 14.35 -5.19 10.19
CA SER A 220 13.08 -4.78 9.58
C SER A 220 12.04 -5.89 9.49
N PHE A 221 12.44 -7.15 9.27
CA PHE A 221 11.51 -8.29 9.25
C PHE A 221 11.03 -8.67 10.65
N THR A 222 11.96 -8.80 11.59
CA THR A 222 11.61 -9.17 12.97
C THR A 222 10.78 -8.10 13.67
N ASP A 223 11.07 -6.83 13.42
CA ASP A 223 10.33 -5.71 13.99
C ASP A 223 8.93 -5.63 13.38
N THR A 224 8.80 -5.82 12.06
CA THR A 224 7.49 -5.91 11.39
C THR A 224 6.64 -7.03 11.98
N LYS A 225 7.21 -8.24 12.13
CA LYS A 225 6.50 -9.37 12.72
C LYS A 225 5.99 -9.03 14.14
N LYS A 226 6.87 -8.46 14.99
CA LYS A 226 6.51 -8.07 16.36
C LYS A 226 5.43 -6.99 16.40
N LEU A 227 5.53 -5.97 15.55
CA LEU A 227 4.52 -4.92 15.44
C LEU A 227 3.16 -5.48 15.03
N CYS A 228 3.11 -6.35 14.03
CA CYS A 228 1.87 -6.96 13.58
C CYS A 228 1.29 -7.90 14.65
N GLN A 229 2.11 -8.72 15.30
CA GLN A 229 1.66 -9.57 16.41
C GLN A 229 1.08 -8.74 17.54
N TRP A 230 1.78 -7.70 17.99
CA TRP A 230 1.29 -6.78 19.00
C TRP A 230 -0.03 -6.12 18.56
N GLY A 231 -0.14 -5.70 17.30
CA GLY A 231 -1.36 -5.10 16.78
C GLY A 231 -2.54 -6.07 16.84
N PHE A 232 -2.39 -7.31 16.38
CA PHE A 232 -3.46 -8.31 16.43
C PHE A 232 -3.78 -8.79 17.85
N GLU A 233 -2.82 -8.76 18.77
CA GLU A 233 -3.06 -9.09 20.18
C GLU A 233 -3.87 -8.01 20.90
N ASN A 234 -3.65 -6.74 20.56
CA ASN A 234 -4.23 -5.61 21.30
C ASN A 234 -5.43 -4.95 20.61
N PHE A 235 -5.63 -5.18 19.32
CA PHE A 235 -6.72 -4.58 18.54
C PHE A 235 -7.59 -5.63 17.87
N THR A 236 -8.83 -5.27 17.59
CA THR A 236 -9.79 -6.12 16.86
C THR A 236 -10.77 -5.24 16.10
N SER A 237 -11.28 -5.75 14.97
CA SER A 237 -12.36 -5.09 14.25
C SER A 237 -13.64 -5.14 15.06
N LYS A 238 -14.28 -3.99 15.26
CA LYS A 238 -15.58 -3.87 15.93
C LYS A 238 -16.54 -3.11 15.03
N THR A 239 -17.76 -3.62 14.93
CA THR A 239 -18.84 -2.94 14.23
C THR A 239 -19.43 -1.88 15.14
N LEU A 240 -19.42 -0.63 14.72
CA LEU A 240 -19.93 0.52 15.45
C LEU A 240 -21.38 0.81 15.09
N ALA A 241 -21.74 0.66 13.83
CA ALA A 241 -23.09 0.77 13.33
C ALA A 241 -23.30 -0.15 12.11
N ARG A 242 -24.48 -0.69 11.95
CA ARG A 242 -24.87 -1.47 10.77
C ARG A 242 -25.89 -0.71 9.93
N GLN A 243 -25.80 -0.88 8.63
CA GLN A 243 -26.70 -0.21 7.67
C GLN A 243 -28.19 -0.43 7.99
N VAL A 244 -28.57 -1.59 8.47
CA VAL A 244 -29.95 -1.97 8.74
C VAL A 244 -30.42 -1.65 10.17
N GLU A 245 -29.50 -1.29 11.07
CA GLU A 245 -29.82 -1.00 12.45
C GLU A 245 -30.18 0.48 12.61
N GLU A 246 -31.18 0.76 13.44
CA GLU A 246 -31.56 2.11 13.81
C GLU A 246 -30.39 2.79 14.56
N VAL A 247 -29.99 3.96 14.07
CA VAL A 247 -29.02 4.82 14.74
C VAL A 247 -29.75 5.86 15.58
N THR A 248 -30.77 6.50 15.03
CA THR A 248 -31.62 7.49 15.69
C THR A 248 -32.84 7.80 14.82
N TYR A 249 -33.62 8.80 15.20
CA TYR A 249 -34.74 9.32 14.41
C TYR A 249 -34.71 10.85 14.36
N THR A 250 -35.40 11.44 13.37
CA THR A 250 -35.66 12.89 13.29
C THR A 250 -37.16 13.14 13.01
N LYS A 251 -37.67 14.28 13.44
CA LYS A 251 -39.06 14.66 13.19
C LYS A 251 -39.21 15.16 11.77
N VAL A 252 -40.41 14.92 11.19
CA VAL A 252 -40.77 15.38 9.84
C VAL A 252 -41.91 16.36 9.94
N LYS A 253 -41.73 17.57 9.42
CA LYS A 253 -42.77 18.59 9.24
C LYS A 253 -43.38 18.47 7.86
N LEU A 254 -44.59 19.05 7.74
CA LEU A 254 -45.33 19.12 6.47
C LEU A 254 -45.63 17.75 5.82
N SER A 255 -45.59 16.68 6.61
CA SER A 255 -45.96 15.33 6.20
C SER A 255 -47.37 14.99 6.66
N THR A 256 -48.13 14.29 5.82
CA THR A 256 -49.46 13.73 6.13
C THR A 256 -49.38 12.28 6.61
N ASP A 257 -48.24 11.59 6.37
CA ASP A 257 -48.12 10.15 6.54
C ASP A 257 -47.45 9.77 7.84
N THR A 258 -46.40 10.53 8.23
CA THR A 258 -45.63 10.29 9.45
C THR A 258 -45.07 11.59 10.03
N ASN A 259 -44.87 11.63 11.32
CA ASN A 259 -44.26 12.75 12.02
C ASN A 259 -42.75 12.52 12.38
N GLN A 260 -42.23 11.35 12.03
CA GLN A 260 -40.82 11.01 12.24
C GLN A 260 -40.32 9.98 11.22
N VAL A 261 -39.03 9.97 10.96
CA VAL A 261 -38.31 8.96 10.16
C VAL A 261 -37.17 8.36 10.96
N ILE A 262 -36.99 7.06 10.79
CA ILE A 262 -35.85 6.32 11.36
C ILE A 262 -34.66 6.53 10.46
N LEU A 263 -33.51 6.82 11.06
CA LEU A 263 -32.25 7.01 10.36
C LEU A 263 -31.34 5.81 10.65
N THR A 264 -30.78 5.24 9.59
CA THR A 264 -29.83 4.15 9.65
C THR A 264 -28.49 4.62 9.08
N ALA A 265 -27.40 3.92 9.39
CA ALA A 265 -26.10 4.17 8.78
C ALA A 265 -26.18 3.89 7.27
N LYS A 266 -25.55 4.74 6.44
CA LYS A 266 -25.49 4.55 4.98
C LYS A 266 -24.78 3.24 4.60
N ASN A 267 -23.77 2.87 5.38
CA ASN A 267 -23.01 1.64 5.24
C ASN A 267 -22.67 1.11 6.65
N ASP A 268 -22.26 -0.16 6.73
CA ASP A 268 -21.66 -0.67 7.96
C ASP A 268 -20.44 0.16 8.34
N LEU A 269 -20.36 0.60 9.58
CA LEU A 269 -19.21 1.30 10.14
C LEU A 269 -18.42 0.30 11.00
N VAL A 270 -17.27 -0.14 10.46
CA VAL A 270 -16.35 -1.05 11.15
C VAL A 270 -15.04 -0.31 11.41
N SER A 271 -14.53 -0.40 12.62
CA SER A 271 -13.25 0.21 13.00
C SER A 271 -12.37 -0.77 13.77
N LEU A 272 -11.06 -0.63 13.60
CA LEU A 272 -10.06 -1.36 14.37
C LEU A 272 -9.87 -0.63 15.72
N LEU A 273 -10.29 -1.25 16.80
CA LEU A 273 -10.28 -0.66 18.12
C LEU A 273 -9.53 -1.55 19.12
N PRO A 274 -9.05 -1.00 20.25
CA PRO A 274 -8.50 -1.79 21.33
C PRO A 274 -9.47 -2.90 21.76
N ARG A 275 -8.96 -4.11 22.02
CA ARG A 275 -9.78 -5.26 22.39
C ARG A 275 -10.62 -5.00 23.65
N GLU A 276 -10.02 -4.31 24.62
CA GLU A 276 -10.63 -4.02 25.90
C GLU A 276 -11.71 -2.94 25.84
N LEU A 277 -11.72 -2.09 24.79
CA LEU A 277 -12.70 -1.01 24.63
C LEU A 277 -14.07 -1.61 24.27
N ASP A 278 -15.10 -1.37 25.08
CA ASP A 278 -16.48 -1.68 24.68
C ASP A 278 -17.00 -0.56 23.73
N VAL A 279 -17.68 -0.95 22.66
CA VAL A 279 -18.32 0.00 21.73
C VAL A 279 -19.32 0.92 22.47
N LYS A 280 -19.93 0.43 23.53
CA LYS A 280 -20.87 1.19 24.36
C LYS A 280 -20.23 2.34 25.14
N ASP A 281 -18.89 2.28 25.34
CA ASP A 281 -18.14 3.31 26.03
C ASP A 281 -17.70 4.44 25.09
N LEU A 282 -17.96 4.32 23.79
CA LEU A 282 -17.67 5.35 22.81
C LEU A 282 -18.71 6.47 22.87
N GLU A 283 -18.22 7.70 22.88
CA GLU A 283 -19.07 8.87 22.76
C GLU A 283 -19.64 8.98 21.34
N LEU A 284 -20.96 9.14 21.23
CA LEU A 284 -21.65 9.35 19.98
C LEU A 284 -21.97 10.85 19.85
N GLN A 285 -21.33 11.51 18.88
CA GLN A 285 -21.66 12.87 18.50
C GLN A 285 -22.58 12.83 17.28
N SER A 286 -23.68 13.57 17.35
CA SER A 286 -24.71 13.60 16.33
C SER A 286 -24.83 15.00 15.74
N ASP A 287 -24.67 15.09 14.41
CA ASP A 287 -24.99 16.26 13.60
C ASP A 287 -26.20 15.95 12.75
N ILE A 288 -27.33 15.75 13.42
CA ILE A 288 -28.63 15.45 12.82
C ILE A 288 -29.62 16.53 13.24
N PRO A 289 -30.31 17.20 12.29
CA PRO A 289 -31.30 18.21 12.64
C PRO A 289 -32.45 17.57 13.41
N GLU A 290 -32.96 18.27 14.44
CA GLU A 290 -34.11 17.80 15.23
C GLU A 290 -35.38 17.63 14.37
N GLU A 291 -35.51 18.42 13.32
CA GLU A 291 -36.65 18.42 12.43
C GLU A 291 -36.20 18.66 10.96
N VAL A 292 -36.92 18.04 10.02
CA VAL A 292 -36.73 18.21 8.56
C VAL A 292 -38.09 18.35 7.88
N ASP A 293 -38.11 19.03 6.75
CA ASP A 293 -39.32 19.22 5.98
C ASP A 293 -39.56 18.09 4.96
N ALA A 294 -40.81 17.64 4.81
CA ALA A 294 -41.20 16.72 3.74
C ALA A 294 -41.13 17.43 2.35
N PRO A 295 -40.89 16.68 1.24
CA PRO A 295 -40.81 15.22 1.16
C PRO A 295 -39.39 14.69 1.44
N ILE A 296 -39.31 13.57 2.12
CA ILE A 296 -38.08 12.82 2.35
C ILE A 296 -38.22 11.44 1.71
N LYS A 297 -37.16 10.94 1.06
CA LYS A 297 -37.15 9.63 0.41
C LYS A 297 -36.15 8.70 1.08
N ALA A 298 -36.41 7.40 1.00
CA ALA A 298 -35.44 6.40 1.42
C ALA A 298 -34.12 6.57 0.61
N GLY A 299 -33.01 6.67 1.32
CA GLY A 299 -31.68 6.94 0.75
C GLY A 299 -31.22 8.40 0.83
N ASP A 300 -32.10 9.33 1.22
CA ASP A 300 -31.68 10.72 1.46
C ASP A 300 -30.74 10.79 2.67
N THR A 301 -29.68 11.60 2.56
CA THR A 301 -28.76 11.84 3.67
C THR A 301 -29.28 13.01 4.50
N ILE A 302 -29.59 12.77 5.78
CA ILE A 302 -30.16 13.76 6.67
C ILE A 302 -29.11 14.42 7.57
N GLY A 303 -28.05 13.70 7.91
CA GLY A 303 -27.00 14.20 8.78
C GLY A 303 -25.88 13.19 8.93
N SER A 304 -25.09 13.35 9.99
CA SER A 304 -23.96 12.44 10.29
C SER A 304 -23.89 12.11 11.79
N VAL A 305 -23.32 10.96 12.08
CA VAL A 305 -22.91 10.56 13.44
C VAL A 305 -21.43 10.22 13.45
N THR A 306 -20.75 10.59 14.52
CA THR A 306 -19.33 10.32 14.75
C THR A 306 -19.17 9.61 16.10
N TYR A 307 -18.45 8.48 16.08
CA TYR A 307 -18.06 7.76 17.27
C TYR A 307 -16.65 8.14 17.67
#